data_bd62b75d19cde2ee150da1bb67d53a10
#
_entry.id   bd62b75d19cde2ee150da1bb67d53a10
#
_cell.length_a   1.000
_cell.length_b   1.000
_cell.length_c   1.000
_cell.angle_alpha   90.00
_cell.angle_beta   90.00
_cell.angle_gamma   90.00
#
_symmetry.space_group_name_H-M   'P 1'
#
loop_
_entity.id
_entity.type
_entity.pdbx_description
1 polymer ?
#
loop_
_entity_poly.entity_id
_entity_poly.type
_entity_poly.pdbx_seq_one_letter_code
_entity_poly.pdbx_strand_id
1 'polypeptide(L)'
;MTMEQCLYAVMLNSANECAYAVAEHVGGTVEHFVDMMNERAAALGCTNTHFVNANGLPDPNHYTSAHDMALIMQECIKNETFCRIESDLTYTIQPTNMTSTPRDLQNHHALLFQDGQWGYKGAFAGKTGYTDEAHNTLVTAAKRGNMTLVCVVLTCDNLDYINDTRTVLDFGYDNFTHYTLKNAKKESLSGVVTLPKNAKIETATYTDP
;
A
#
# COMPACT_ATOMS: atom_id res chain seq x y z
N MET A 1 1.58 25.47 1.04
CA MET A 1 2.00 24.16 1.62
C MET A 1 3.17 23.63 0.80
N THR A 2 4.04 22.86 1.41
CA THR A 2 5.10 22.15 0.68
C THR A 2 4.56 20.84 0.09
N MET A 3 5.28 20.24 -0.86
CA MET A 3 4.96 18.91 -1.41
C MET A 3 4.83 17.87 -0.28
N GLU A 4 5.78 17.84 0.64
CA GLU A 4 5.75 16.92 1.78
C GLU A 4 4.48 17.09 2.63
N GLN A 5 4.08 18.32 2.93
CA GLN A 5 2.84 18.61 3.66
C GLN A 5 1.58 18.13 2.90
N CYS A 6 1.58 18.25 1.57
CA CYS A 6 0.49 17.71 0.75
C CYS A 6 0.46 16.19 0.78
N LEU A 7 1.62 15.53 0.72
CA LEU A 7 1.70 14.07 0.82
C LEU A 7 1.21 13.58 2.19
N TYR A 8 1.60 14.22 3.30
CA TYR A 8 1.04 13.89 4.61
C TYR A 8 -0.47 14.07 4.67
N ALA A 9 -1.01 15.16 4.10
CA ALA A 9 -2.43 15.41 4.07
C ALA A 9 -3.19 14.34 3.26
N VAL A 10 -2.64 13.91 2.12
CA VAL A 10 -3.20 12.82 1.30
C VAL A 10 -3.17 11.50 2.06
N MET A 11 -2.02 11.14 2.63
CA MET A 11 -1.85 9.81 3.21
C MET A 11 -2.58 9.67 4.56
N LEU A 12 -2.49 10.65 5.46
CA LEU A 12 -3.09 10.56 6.78
C LEU A 12 -4.59 10.92 6.78
N ASN A 13 -4.98 11.98 6.05
CA ASN A 13 -6.35 12.51 6.09
C ASN A 13 -7.13 12.35 4.78
N SER A 14 -6.58 11.68 3.77
CA SER A 14 -7.25 11.51 2.47
C SER A 14 -7.68 12.85 1.84
N ALA A 15 -6.83 13.88 1.94
CA ALA A 15 -7.12 15.23 1.45
C ALA A 15 -7.17 15.26 -0.08
N ASN A 16 -8.37 15.23 -0.64
CA ASN A 16 -8.61 15.19 -2.09
C ASN A 16 -7.99 16.38 -2.82
N GLU A 17 -8.12 17.58 -2.26
CA GLU A 17 -7.54 18.81 -2.80
C GLU A 17 -6.01 18.76 -2.85
N CYS A 18 -5.37 18.12 -1.90
CA CYS A 18 -3.93 17.93 -1.91
C CYS A 18 -3.50 16.90 -2.96
N ALA A 19 -4.30 15.85 -3.20
CA ALA A 19 -4.04 14.89 -4.27
C ALA A 19 -4.08 15.59 -5.65
N TYR A 20 -5.05 16.45 -5.89
CA TYR A 20 -5.10 17.27 -7.11
C TYR A 20 -3.92 18.23 -7.23
N ALA A 21 -3.55 18.92 -6.13
CA ALA A 21 -2.40 19.84 -6.13
C ALA A 21 -1.08 19.10 -6.45
N VAL A 22 -0.91 17.88 -5.91
CA VAL A 22 0.25 17.03 -6.23
C VAL A 22 0.21 16.60 -7.70
N ALA A 23 -0.96 16.18 -8.19
CA ALA A 23 -1.14 15.77 -9.58
C ALA A 23 -0.82 16.90 -10.56
N GLU A 24 -1.34 18.09 -10.33
CA GLU A 24 -1.08 19.27 -11.17
C GLU A 24 0.39 19.66 -11.14
N HIS A 25 1.02 19.63 -9.95
CA HIS A 25 2.43 20.00 -9.82
C HIS A 25 3.37 19.01 -10.52
N VAL A 26 3.10 17.70 -10.41
CA VAL A 26 3.98 16.66 -10.98
C VAL A 26 3.70 16.44 -12.46
N GLY A 27 2.43 16.41 -12.84
CA GLY A 27 2.02 16.17 -14.22
C GLY A 27 1.98 17.42 -15.11
N GLY A 28 2.03 18.61 -14.50
CA GLY A 28 1.76 19.88 -15.22
C GLY A 28 0.25 20.10 -15.44
N THR A 29 -0.52 19.04 -15.64
CA THR A 29 -2.00 19.00 -15.57
C THR A 29 -2.44 17.74 -14.85
N VAL A 30 -3.67 17.74 -14.33
CA VAL A 30 -4.25 16.58 -13.65
C VAL A 30 -4.44 15.42 -14.63
N GLU A 31 -4.87 15.71 -15.86
CA GLU A 31 -5.08 14.71 -16.90
C GLU A 31 -3.79 13.98 -17.23
N HIS A 32 -2.70 14.73 -17.46
CA HIS A 32 -1.39 14.11 -17.72
C HIS A 32 -0.88 13.28 -16.54
N PHE A 33 -1.13 13.74 -15.30
CA PHE A 33 -0.78 12.94 -14.12
C PHE A 33 -1.56 11.62 -14.07
N VAL A 34 -2.84 11.63 -14.44
CA VAL A 34 -3.67 10.41 -14.54
C VAL A 34 -3.13 9.47 -15.62
N ASP A 35 -2.68 10.01 -16.77
CA ASP A 35 -1.99 9.20 -17.79
C ASP A 35 -0.73 8.53 -17.21
N MET A 36 0.10 9.29 -16.46
CA MET A 36 1.27 8.75 -15.77
C MET A 36 0.91 7.65 -14.75
N MET A 37 -0.20 7.80 -14.01
CA MET A 37 -0.70 6.76 -13.10
C MET A 37 -1.04 5.48 -13.84
N ASN A 38 -1.75 5.57 -14.98
CA ASN A 38 -2.12 4.43 -15.81
C ASN A 38 -0.89 3.75 -16.44
N GLU A 39 0.04 4.53 -16.96
CA GLU A 39 1.31 4.01 -17.48
C GLU A 39 2.10 3.27 -16.40
N ARG A 40 2.15 3.83 -15.19
CA ARG A 40 2.84 3.18 -14.07
C ARG A 40 2.15 1.89 -13.64
N ALA A 41 0.82 1.87 -13.55
CA ALA A 41 0.05 0.67 -13.24
C ALA A 41 0.32 -0.43 -14.28
N ALA A 42 0.28 -0.11 -15.57
CA ALA A 42 0.59 -1.05 -16.64
C ALA A 42 2.03 -1.58 -16.53
N ALA A 43 3.02 -0.72 -16.24
CA ALA A 43 4.41 -1.10 -16.05
C ALA A 43 4.63 -2.02 -14.84
N LEU A 44 3.76 -1.95 -13.82
CA LEU A 44 3.76 -2.85 -12.67
C LEU A 44 3.07 -4.19 -12.95
N GLY A 45 2.45 -4.36 -14.12
CA GLY A 45 1.71 -5.56 -14.50
C GLY A 45 0.25 -5.57 -14.06
N CYS A 46 -0.30 -4.42 -13.68
CA CYS A 46 -1.73 -4.29 -13.38
C CYS A 46 -2.55 -4.46 -14.67
N THR A 47 -3.42 -5.44 -14.69
CA THR A 47 -4.24 -5.78 -15.87
C THR A 47 -5.71 -5.41 -15.71
N ASN A 48 -6.13 -5.07 -14.49
CA ASN A 48 -7.51 -4.75 -14.13
C ASN A 48 -7.57 -3.43 -13.34
N THR A 49 -6.79 -2.43 -13.78
CA THR A 49 -6.73 -1.11 -13.15
C THR A 49 -6.80 -0.04 -14.21
N HIS A 50 -7.67 0.95 -13.97
CA HIS A 50 -7.75 2.16 -14.78
C HIS A 50 -8.10 3.35 -13.87
N PHE A 51 -7.28 4.38 -13.90
CA PHE A 51 -7.47 5.61 -13.17
C PHE A 51 -8.02 6.69 -14.09
N VAL A 52 -8.98 7.49 -13.61
CA VAL A 52 -9.52 8.67 -14.31
C VAL A 52 -9.41 9.96 -13.48
N ASN A 53 -8.96 9.84 -12.23
CA ASN A 53 -8.68 10.96 -11.35
C ASN A 53 -7.55 10.63 -10.37
N ALA A 54 -7.03 11.65 -9.70
CA ALA A 54 -5.89 11.51 -8.81
C ALA A 54 -6.26 11.22 -7.34
N ASN A 55 -7.55 11.22 -6.99
CA ASN A 55 -8.00 11.16 -5.59
C ASN A 55 -8.88 9.96 -5.26
N GLY A 56 -9.30 9.17 -6.27
CA GLY A 56 -10.09 7.96 -6.05
C GLY A 56 -11.59 8.21 -5.88
N LEU A 57 -12.13 9.38 -6.23
CA LEU A 57 -13.56 9.59 -6.25
C LEU A 57 -14.22 8.74 -7.34
N PRO A 58 -15.50 8.33 -7.15
CA PRO A 58 -16.18 7.41 -8.04
C PRO A 58 -16.32 7.94 -9.47
N ASP A 59 -16.00 7.07 -10.42
CA ASP A 59 -16.30 7.20 -11.84
C ASP A 59 -16.46 5.78 -12.42
N PRO A 60 -17.39 5.55 -13.35
CA PRO A 60 -17.60 4.22 -13.93
C PRO A 60 -16.35 3.61 -14.59
N ASN A 61 -15.41 4.44 -15.02
CA ASN A 61 -14.16 4.02 -15.64
C ASN A 61 -12.98 4.00 -14.65
N HIS A 62 -13.21 4.32 -13.35
CA HIS A 62 -12.19 4.28 -12.30
C HIS A 62 -12.32 2.98 -11.52
N TYR A 63 -11.48 2.02 -11.83
CA TYR A 63 -11.56 0.68 -11.25
C TYR A 63 -10.19 0.08 -10.99
N THR A 64 -10.15 -0.90 -10.12
CA THR A 64 -8.97 -1.70 -9.80
C THR A 64 -9.37 -3.10 -9.33
N SER A 65 -8.37 -3.94 -9.04
CA SER A 65 -8.55 -5.24 -8.39
C SER A 65 -7.66 -5.35 -7.14
N ALA A 66 -7.99 -6.28 -6.25
CA ALA A 66 -7.18 -6.52 -5.05
C ALA A 66 -5.75 -6.95 -5.41
N HIS A 67 -5.59 -7.75 -6.47
CA HIS A 67 -4.29 -8.15 -7.00
C HIS A 67 -3.46 -6.94 -7.46
N ASP A 68 -4.05 -6.06 -8.26
CA ASP A 68 -3.34 -4.92 -8.82
C ASP A 68 -2.97 -3.89 -7.73
N MET A 69 -3.87 -3.64 -6.77
CA MET A 69 -3.56 -2.81 -5.61
C MET A 69 -2.42 -3.39 -4.76
N ALA A 70 -2.33 -4.73 -4.68
CA ALA A 70 -1.19 -5.36 -4.01
C ALA A 70 0.13 -5.14 -4.77
N LEU A 71 0.13 -5.18 -6.11
CA LEU A 71 1.30 -4.84 -6.93
C LEU A 71 1.72 -3.38 -6.74
N ILE A 72 0.76 -2.45 -6.73
CA ILE A 72 1.03 -1.02 -6.47
C ILE A 72 1.63 -0.85 -5.08
N MET A 73 1.06 -1.47 -4.05
CA MET A 73 1.57 -1.37 -2.69
C MET A 73 2.96 -1.98 -2.54
N GLN A 74 3.24 -3.11 -3.20
CA GLN A 74 4.59 -3.70 -3.24
C GLN A 74 5.63 -2.76 -3.84
N GLU A 75 5.25 -1.92 -4.78
CA GLU A 75 6.14 -0.89 -5.31
C GLU A 75 6.29 0.28 -4.35
N CYS A 76 5.20 0.77 -3.77
CA CYS A 76 5.20 1.89 -2.83
C CYS A 76 6.13 1.64 -1.63
N ILE A 77 6.08 0.44 -1.04
CA ILE A 77 6.88 0.11 0.15
C ILE A 77 8.39 -0.04 -0.12
N LYS A 78 8.83 0.03 -1.37
CA LYS A 78 10.26 0.15 -1.72
C LYS A 78 10.78 1.58 -1.54
N ASN A 79 9.89 2.56 -1.45
CA ASN A 79 10.22 3.97 -1.27
C ASN A 79 10.27 4.32 0.22
N GLU A 80 11.46 4.71 0.72
CA GLU A 80 11.67 5.03 2.13
C GLU A 80 10.85 6.24 2.58
N THR A 81 10.65 7.25 1.72
CA THR A 81 9.82 8.41 2.04
C THR A 81 8.36 8.03 2.19
N PHE A 82 7.85 7.17 1.31
CA PHE A 82 6.49 6.62 1.44
C PHE A 82 6.35 5.88 2.77
N CYS A 83 7.25 4.95 3.08
CA CYS A 83 7.19 4.19 4.34
C CYS A 83 7.26 5.10 5.56
N ARG A 84 8.08 6.15 5.54
CA ARG A 84 8.18 7.13 6.62
C ARG A 84 6.87 7.87 6.84
N ILE A 85 6.28 8.43 5.77
CA ILE A 85 5.02 9.17 5.85
C ILE A 85 3.89 8.26 6.35
N GLU A 86 3.81 7.04 5.84
CA GLU A 86 2.78 6.06 6.22
C GLU A 86 2.90 5.57 7.67
N SER A 87 4.13 5.47 8.19
CA SER A 87 4.35 5.03 9.58
C SER A 87 4.05 6.11 10.62
N ASP A 88 3.94 7.37 10.21
CA ASP A 88 3.58 8.46 11.12
C ASP A 88 2.09 8.40 11.45
N LEU A 89 1.78 8.35 12.74
CA LEU A 89 0.39 8.30 13.21
C LEU A 89 -0.28 9.66 13.22
N THR A 90 0.51 10.71 13.36
CA THR A 90 0.04 12.11 13.39
C THR A 90 1.06 13.03 12.73
N TYR A 91 0.58 14.12 12.15
CA TYR A 91 1.42 15.18 11.60
C TYR A 91 0.75 16.54 11.73
N THR A 92 1.46 17.57 12.16
CA THR A 92 0.91 18.92 12.28
C THR A 92 1.43 19.81 11.17
N ILE A 93 0.55 20.27 10.30
CA ILE A 93 0.85 21.32 9.32
C ILE A 93 0.81 22.68 10.04
N GLN A 94 1.96 23.35 10.12
CA GLN A 94 2.05 24.66 10.74
C GLN A 94 1.25 25.73 9.98
N PRO A 95 0.90 26.84 10.61
CA PRO A 95 0.20 27.95 9.95
C PRO A 95 0.86 28.35 8.63
N THR A 96 0.04 28.78 7.69
CA THR A 96 0.48 29.28 6.39
C THR A 96 0.05 30.73 6.21
N ASN A 97 0.46 31.37 5.10
CA ASN A 97 -0.02 32.69 4.76
C ASN A 97 -1.55 32.80 4.54
N MET A 98 -2.22 31.66 4.30
CA MET A 98 -3.68 31.59 4.06
C MET A 98 -4.47 31.08 5.27
N THR A 99 -3.82 30.40 6.21
CA THR A 99 -4.46 29.77 7.36
C THR A 99 -3.62 30.02 8.60
N SER A 100 -4.17 30.74 9.58
CA SER A 100 -3.47 31.14 10.79
C SER A 100 -3.41 30.07 11.88
N THR A 101 -4.20 29.01 11.77
CA THR A 101 -4.25 27.91 12.73
C THR A 101 -3.47 26.70 12.23
N PRO A 102 -2.76 25.96 13.09
CA PRO A 102 -2.21 24.65 12.76
C PRO A 102 -3.32 23.67 12.35
N ARG A 103 -2.96 22.68 11.53
CA ARG A 103 -3.85 21.59 11.12
C ARG A 103 -3.23 20.28 11.55
N ASP A 104 -3.85 19.63 12.51
CA ASP A 104 -3.43 18.33 12.99
C ASP A 104 -4.04 17.24 12.11
N LEU A 105 -3.19 16.41 11.56
CA LEU A 105 -3.55 15.25 10.77
C LEU A 105 -3.39 14.00 11.61
N GLN A 106 -4.29 13.05 11.45
CA GLN A 106 -4.22 11.75 12.11
C GLN A 106 -4.39 10.64 11.09
N ASN A 107 -3.54 9.64 11.15
CA ASN A 107 -3.62 8.50 10.25
C ASN A 107 -4.93 7.73 10.51
N HIS A 108 -5.69 7.47 9.46
CA HIS A 108 -6.96 6.74 9.56
C HIS A 108 -6.79 5.22 9.57
N HIS A 109 -5.59 4.72 9.35
CA HIS A 109 -5.33 3.28 9.29
C HIS A 109 -5.17 2.68 10.70
N ALA A 110 -6.27 2.15 11.24
CA ALA A 110 -6.34 1.70 12.64
C ALA A 110 -5.31 0.61 13.01
N LEU A 111 -4.90 -0.25 12.05
CA LEU A 111 -3.94 -1.32 12.31
C LEU A 111 -2.51 -0.81 12.57
N LEU A 112 -2.19 0.45 12.25
CA LEU A 112 -0.89 1.07 12.51
C LEU A 112 -0.72 1.47 13.98
N PHE A 113 -1.82 1.69 14.70
CA PHE A 113 -1.80 2.06 16.13
C PHE A 113 -1.56 0.81 16.97
N GLN A 114 -0.30 0.40 17.12
CA GLN A 114 0.09 -0.88 17.72
C GLN A 114 -0.51 -1.13 19.11
N ASP A 115 -0.62 -0.09 19.93
CA ASP A 115 -1.19 -0.15 21.29
C ASP A 115 -2.71 0.11 21.31
N GLY A 116 -3.32 0.35 20.16
CA GLY A 116 -4.76 0.58 20.01
C GLY A 116 -5.55 -0.72 19.95
N GLN A 117 -6.87 -0.62 20.13
CA GLN A 117 -7.81 -1.74 20.07
C GLN A 117 -7.64 -2.58 18.79
N TRP A 118 -7.32 -1.94 17.67
CA TRP A 118 -7.22 -2.56 16.34
C TRP A 118 -5.79 -2.80 15.87
N GLY A 119 -4.79 -2.40 16.67
CA GLY A 119 -3.38 -2.53 16.30
C GLY A 119 -3.01 -3.92 15.81
N TYR A 120 -2.20 -3.99 14.76
CA TYR A 120 -1.73 -5.26 14.21
C TYR A 120 -0.21 -5.30 14.19
N LYS A 121 0.35 -6.27 14.90
CA LYS A 121 1.81 -6.40 15.05
C LYS A 121 2.51 -6.48 13.71
N GLY A 122 3.37 -5.49 13.45
CA GLY A 122 4.17 -5.41 12.25
C GLY A 122 3.53 -4.62 11.10
N ALA A 123 2.28 -4.15 11.20
CA ALA A 123 1.73 -3.21 10.24
C ALA A 123 2.55 -1.91 10.26
N PHE A 124 2.95 -1.41 9.07
CA PHE A 124 3.82 -0.24 8.97
C PHE A 124 3.42 0.74 7.87
N ALA A 125 2.56 0.35 6.94
CA ALA A 125 2.06 1.21 5.88
C ALA A 125 0.72 0.71 5.38
N GLY A 126 -0.09 1.61 4.82
CA GLY A 126 -1.37 1.28 4.21
C GLY A 126 -2.30 2.46 4.07
N LYS A 127 -3.40 2.25 3.35
CA LYS A 127 -4.37 3.29 3.09
C LYS A 127 -5.79 2.76 3.20
N THR A 128 -6.62 3.50 3.91
CA THR A 128 -8.08 3.31 3.94
C THR A 128 -8.74 4.03 2.77
N GLY A 129 -9.88 3.53 2.34
CA GLY A 129 -10.76 4.22 1.40
C GLY A 129 -12.22 3.97 1.73
N TYR A 130 -13.05 4.94 1.41
CA TYR A 130 -14.51 4.81 1.49
C TYR A 130 -15.18 5.70 0.46
N THR A 131 -16.12 5.14 -0.26
CA THR A 131 -17.18 5.83 -0.99
C THR A 131 -18.45 4.99 -0.87
N ASP A 132 -19.61 5.57 -1.20
CA ASP A 132 -20.86 4.81 -1.15
C ASP A 132 -20.87 3.64 -2.16
N GLU A 133 -20.14 3.77 -3.29
CA GLU A 133 -20.03 2.73 -4.32
C GLU A 133 -18.99 1.66 -3.97
N ALA A 134 -17.85 2.06 -3.40
CA ALA A 134 -16.75 1.14 -3.10
C ALA A 134 -16.88 0.48 -1.72
N HIS A 135 -17.69 1.04 -0.82
CA HIS A 135 -17.75 0.69 0.60
C HIS A 135 -16.37 0.86 1.27
N ASN A 136 -16.11 0.20 2.39
CA ASN A 136 -14.80 0.28 3.02
C ASN A 136 -13.76 -0.53 2.25
N THR A 137 -12.60 0.07 2.05
CA THR A 137 -11.44 -0.56 1.43
C THR A 137 -10.21 -0.35 2.29
N LEU A 138 -9.29 -1.32 2.28
CA LEU A 138 -8.05 -1.25 3.02
C LEU A 138 -6.93 -1.97 2.29
N VAL A 139 -5.81 -1.27 2.14
CA VAL A 139 -4.53 -1.88 1.77
C VAL A 139 -3.61 -1.79 2.97
N THR A 140 -2.96 -2.89 3.35
CA THR A 140 -2.05 -2.95 4.50
C THR A 140 -0.78 -3.69 4.14
N ALA A 141 0.37 -3.11 4.46
CA ALA A 141 1.64 -3.80 4.47
C ALA A 141 2.06 -4.07 5.92
N ALA A 142 2.47 -5.30 6.18
CA ALA A 142 2.96 -5.72 7.49
C ALA A 142 4.25 -6.50 7.35
N LYS A 143 5.15 -6.39 8.35
CA LYS A 143 6.43 -7.09 8.38
C LYS A 143 6.63 -7.81 9.69
N ARG A 144 6.92 -9.12 9.62
CA ARG A 144 7.34 -9.93 10.76
C ARG A 144 8.63 -10.67 10.40
N GLY A 145 9.71 -10.38 11.11
CA GLY A 145 11.03 -10.93 10.78
C GLY A 145 11.50 -10.52 9.38
N ASN A 146 11.77 -11.48 8.53
CA ASN A 146 12.20 -11.28 7.14
C ASN A 146 11.04 -11.34 6.12
N MET A 147 9.80 -11.57 6.57
CA MET A 147 8.64 -11.65 5.69
C MET A 147 7.82 -10.37 5.75
N THR A 148 7.59 -9.79 4.57
CA THR A 148 6.64 -8.69 4.37
C THR A 148 5.44 -9.22 3.57
N LEU A 149 4.25 -8.96 4.07
CA LEU A 149 2.98 -9.28 3.41
C LEU A 149 2.23 -8.01 3.08
N VAL A 150 1.51 -8.05 1.97
CA VAL A 150 0.52 -7.04 1.58
C VAL A 150 -0.84 -7.71 1.55
N CYS A 151 -1.80 -7.10 2.23
CA CYS A 151 -3.19 -7.50 2.21
C CYS A 151 -4.05 -6.39 1.62
N VAL A 152 -4.99 -6.75 0.77
CA VAL A 152 -5.96 -5.83 0.16
C VAL A 152 -7.36 -6.37 0.41
N VAL A 153 -8.20 -5.54 1.01
CA VAL A 153 -9.64 -5.79 1.21
C VAL A 153 -10.41 -4.72 0.47
N LEU A 154 -11.32 -5.13 -0.40
CA LEU A 154 -12.17 -4.24 -1.18
C LEU A 154 -13.65 -4.54 -0.91
N THR A 155 -14.48 -3.51 -0.98
CA THR A 155 -15.96 -3.60 -0.91
C THR A 155 -16.42 -4.33 0.35
N CYS A 156 -16.03 -3.82 1.51
CA CYS A 156 -16.37 -4.42 2.81
C CYS A 156 -17.35 -3.54 3.59
N ASP A 157 -18.33 -4.14 4.21
CA ASP A 157 -19.28 -3.44 5.05
C ASP A 157 -18.72 -3.23 6.47
N ASN A 158 -19.17 -2.16 7.12
CA ASN A 158 -18.82 -1.82 8.51
C ASN A 158 -17.31 -1.85 8.80
N LEU A 159 -16.91 -2.38 9.95
CA LEU A 159 -15.51 -2.52 10.39
C LEU A 159 -14.91 -3.91 10.06
N ASP A 160 -15.61 -4.74 9.29
CA ASP A 160 -15.16 -6.10 9.00
C ASP A 160 -13.86 -6.10 8.19
N TYR A 161 -13.61 -5.08 7.38
CA TYR A 161 -12.35 -4.92 6.64
C TYR A 161 -11.11 -4.96 7.55
N ILE A 162 -11.21 -4.53 8.81
CA ILE A 162 -10.11 -4.62 9.79
C ILE A 162 -9.87 -6.09 10.18
N ASN A 163 -10.95 -6.81 10.52
CA ASN A 163 -10.87 -8.21 10.92
C ASN A 163 -10.46 -9.12 9.76
N ASP A 164 -10.98 -8.85 8.57
CA ASP A 164 -10.62 -9.58 7.35
C ASP A 164 -9.13 -9.40 7.04
N THR A 165 -8.63 -8.16 7.11
CA THR A 165 -7.20 -7.87 6.92
C THR A 165 -6.34 -8.64 7.93
N ARG A 166 -6.71 -8.67 9.22
CA ARG A 166 -5.99 -9.42 10.26
C ARG A 166 -6.00 -10.91 9.96
N THR A 167 -7.16 -11.47 9.60
CA THR A 167 -7.34 -12.89 9.30
C THR A 167 -6.47 -13.31 8.11
N VAL A 168 -6.46 -12.52 7.03
CA VAL A 168 -5.66 -12.82 5.84
C VAL A 168 -4.16 -12.69 6.11
N LEU A 169 -3.74 -11.66 6.86
CA LEU A 169 -2.33 -11.51 7.24
C LEU A 169 -1.86 -12.63 8.17
N ASP A 170 -2.68 -13.02 9.17
CA ASP A 170 -2.36 -14.14 10.06
C ASP A 170 -2.27 -15.44 9.27
N PHE A 171 -3.21 -15.71 8.36
CA PHE A 171 -3.11 -16.86 7.46
C PHE A 171 -1.78 -16.87 6.70
N GLY A 172 -1.35 -15.73 6.17
CA GLY A 172 -0.08 -15.59 5.45
C GLY A 172 1.11 -15.94 6.35
N TYR A 173 1.19 -15.34 7.54
CA TYR A 173 2.29 -15.58 8.48
C TYR A 173 2.28 -16.98 9.09
N ASP A 174 1.11 -17.57 9.28
CA ASP A 174 1.00 -18.89 9.89
C ASP A 174 1.30 -20.03 8.91
N ASN A 175 1.02 -19.83 7.62
CA ASN A 175 1.10 -20.89 6.62
C ASN A 175 2.28 -20.79 5.66
N PHE A 176 2.94 -19.62 5.56
CA PHE A 176 4.05 -19.41 4.62
C PHE A 176 5.33 -19.03 5.34
N THR A 177 6.46 -19.28 4.69
CA THR A 177 7.79 -18.86 5.16
C THR A 177 8.73 -18.67 3.98
N HIS A 178 9.78 -17.88 4.20
CA HIS A 178 10.83 -17.67 3.22
C HIS A 178 11.89 -18.75 3.36
N TYR A 179 12.24 -19.37 2.24
CA TYR A 179 13.38 -20.28 2.12
C TYR A 179 14.48 -19.61 1.28
N THR A 180 15.68 -19.58 1.80
CA THR A 180 16.84 -19.15 1.03
C THR A 180 17.36 -20.34 0.24
N LEU A 181 17.25 -20.27 -1.07
CA LEU A 181 17.84 -21.26 -1.98
C LEU A 181 19.33 -20.93 -2.14
N LYS A 182 20.19 -21.87 -1.82
CA LYS A 182 21.62 -21.76 -2.06
C LYS A 182 22.02 -22.82 -3.08
N ASN A 183 22.67 -22.42 -4.16
CA ASN A 183 23.30 -23.37 -5.05
C ASN A 183 24.65 -23.78 -4.47
N ALA A 184 24.83 -25.06 -4.12
CA ALA A 184 26.06 -25.59 -3.59
C ALA A 184 27.27 -25.47 -4.54
N LYS A 185 27.04 -25.22 -5.83
CA LYS A 185 28.07 -25.15 -6.87
C LYS A 185 28.30 -23.77 -7.48
N LYS A 186 27.35 -22.83 -7.33
CA LYS A 186 27.46 -21.43 -7.84
C LYS A 186 26.78 -20.48 -6.88
N GLU A 187 27.55 -19.70 -6.12
CA GLU A 187 27.04 -18.68 -5.18
C GLU A 187 26.19 -17.61 -5.86
N SER A 188 26.32 -17.43 -7.16
CA SER A 188 25.55 -16.46 -7.96
C SER A 188 24.08 -16.81 -8.20
N LEU A 189 23.64 -18.02 -7.82
CA LEU A 189 22.25 -18.50 -7.99
C LEU A 189 21.55 -18.69 -6.65
N SER A 190 21.73 -17.76 -5.72
CA SER A 190 20.94 -17.72 -4.49
C SER A 190 19.68 -16.87 -4.70
N GLY A 191 18.53 -17.37 -4.24
CA GLY A 191 17.26 -16.69 -4.29
C GLY A 191 16.45 -16.95 -3.03
N VAL A 192 15.46 -16.10 -2.78
CA VAL A 192 14.47 -16.31 -1.73
C VAL A 192 13.17 -16.69 -2.37
N VAL A 193 12.57 -17.79 -1.93
CA VAL A 193 11.23 -18.21 -2.35
C VAL A 193 10.30 -18.25 -1.14
N THR A 194 9.05 -17.90 -1.36
CA THR A 194 8.00 -18.02 -0.34
C THR A 194 7.22 -19.30 -0.61
N LEU A 195 7.20 -20.19 0.37
CA LEU A 195 6.54 -21.48 0.25
C LEU A 195 5.68 -21.74 1.49
N PRO A 196 4.65 -22.61 1.38
CA PRO A 196 3.96 -23.13 2.55
C PRO A 196 4.93 -23.77 3.55
N LYS A 197 4.70 -23.59 4.85
CA LYS A 197 5.57 -24.13 5.91
C LYS A 197 5.75 -25.65 5.87
N ASN A 198 4.78 -26.35 5.32
CA ASN A 198 4.80 -27.80 5.13
C ASN A 198 5.32 -28.24 3.76
N ALA A 199 5.81 -27.31 2.93
CA ALA A 199 6.37 -27.66 1.63
C ALA A 199 7.62 -28.55 1.79
N LYS A 200 7.61 -29.67 1.09
CA LYS A 200 8.80 -30.52 0.94
C LYS A 200 9.65 -29.91 -0.18
N ILE A 201 10.83 -29.44 0.18
CA ILE A 201 11.80 -28.94 -0.80
C ILE A 201 12.58 -30.16 -1.30
N GLU A 202 12.23 -30.64 -2.48
CA GLU A 202 13.06 -31.60 -3.20
C GLU A 202 14.15 -30.86 -3.98
N THR A 203 15.34 -31.47 -4.08
CA THR A 203 16.45 -30.90 -4.87
C THR A 203 16.04 -30.80 -6.33
N ALA A 204 15.77 -29.57 -6.82
CA ALA A 204 15.59 -29.34 -8.23
C ALA A 204 16.96 -29.28 -8.92
N THR A 205 17.21 -30.19 -9.86
CA THR A 205 18.32 -30.07 -10.80
C THR A 205 17.89 -29.14 -11.91
N TYR A 206 18.47 -27.92 -11.95
CA TYR A 206 18.37 -27.05 -13.11
C TYR A 206 19.37 -27.55 -14.17
N THR A 207 18.86 -27.98 -15.28
CA THR A 207 19.65 -28.17 -16.52
C THR A 207 19.50 -26.89 -17.31
N ASP A 208 20.60 -26.18 -17.55
CA ASP A 208 20.66 -25.07 -18.51
C ASP A 208 20.12 -25.56 -19.88
N PRO A 209 19.24 -24.78 -20.56
CA PRO A 209 18.80 -25.09 -21.90
C PRO A 209 19.95 -24.99 -22.95
#